data_2a0ff66f93bacab48a3f64243a0836e3
#
_entry.id   2a0ff66f93bacab48a3f64243a0836e3
#
_cell.length_a   1.000
_cell.length_b   1.000
_cell.length_c   1.000
_cell.angle_alpha   90.00
_cell.angle_beta   90.00
_cell.angle_gamma   90.00
#
_symmetry.space_group_name_H-M   'P 1'
#
loop_
_entity.id
_entity.type
_entity.pdbx_description
1 polymer ?
#
loop_
_entity_poly.entity_id
_entity_poly.type
_entity_poly.pdbx_seq_one_letter_code
_entity_poly.pdbx_strand_id
1 'polypeptide(L)'
;GDVYKRQSSVSPWVEREMSQPHELDRLMQRLPFWETIQPYQELISTKAAEFAGRLGTLLVTLVAAASRGTAAFFFHLFVMLYAMFYFLCQGPALLDTLKRYALWLAGAQERVFDRAVVVSRATIKGTLVIGIVQGVLGGLGFWFFGIEGAAFWGAVMAIASMLPVVGTSLIWIPGVIYLLASGDTTSALGLLLWSAIIVSNIDNVLRPILVGGDTEMPDLLVLISTFGGLGMFGGAGLVVGPVLAAVTMTLLEIAYETLRDPSKPVPENET
;
A
#
# COMPACT_ATOMS: atom_id res chain seq x y z
N GLY A 1 -19.55 -30.38 -15.83
CA GLY A 1 -20.73 -29.89 -16.57
C GLY A 1 -21.43 -28.70 -15.89
N ASP A 2 -21.32 -28.57 -14.58
CA ASP A 2 -22.16 -27.58 -13.82
C ASP A 2 -21.57 -26.17 -13.67
N VAL A 3 -20.30 -26.00 -13.94
CA VAL A 3 -19.64 -24.68 -13.86
C VAL A 3 -20.02 -23.79 -15.05
N TYR A 4 -20.26 -24.38 -16.21
CA TYR A 4 -20.68 -23.63 -17.41
C TYR A 4 -22.15 -23.17 -17.35
N LYS A 5 -23.04 -23.88 -16.62
CA LYS A 5 -24.44 -23.50 -16.46
C LYS A 5 -24.65 -22.30 -15.52
N ARG A 6 -23.76 -22.07 -14.57
CA ARG A 6 -23.83 -20.89 -13.68
C ARG A 6 -23.37 -19.60 -14.33
N GLN A 7 -22.46 -19.67 -15.31
CA GLN A 7 -22.00 -18.51 -16.06
C GLN A 7 -23.09 -17.95 -16.99
N SER A 8 -23.99 -18.78 -17.49
CA SER A 8 -25.10 -18.35 -18.36
C SER A 8 -26.29 -17.72 -17.62
N SER A 9 -26.34 -17.84 -16.29
CA SER A 9 -27.44 -17.27 -15.49
C SER A 9 -27.15 -15.88 -14.93
N VAL A 10 -25.88 -15.43 -14.96
CA VAL A 10 -25.47 -14.09 -14.48
C VAL A 10 -25.60 -13.05 -15.59
N SER A 11 -25.36 -13.43 -16.85
CA SER A 11 -25.45 -12.50 -17.98
C SER A 11 -26.84 -11.90 -18.20
N PRO A 12 -27.96 -12.65 -18.09
CA PRO A 12 -29.29 -12.07 -18.29
C PRO A 12 -29.75 -11.13 -17.16
N TRP A 13 -29.20 -11.30 -15.96
CA TRP A 13 -29.50 -10.40 -14.84
C TRP A 13 -28.75 -9.07 -15.01
N VAL A 14 -27.46 -9.13 -15.32
CA VAL A 14 -26.63 -7.96 -15.60
C VAL A 14 -27.17 -7.18 -16.80
N GLU A 15 -27.59 -7.84 -17.87
CA GLU A 15 -28.21 -7.17 -19.03
C GLU A 15 -29.55 -6.55 -18.71
N ARG A 16 -30.37 -7.12 -17.83
CA ARG A 16 -31.63 -6.52 -17.40
C ARG A 16 -31.44 -5.31 -16.51
N GLU A 17 -30.49 -5.35 -15.59
CA GLU A 17 -30.21 -4.24 -14.68
C GLU A 17 -29.53 -3.07 -15.40
N MET A 18 -28.67 -3.37 -16.37
CA MET A 18 -28.03 -2.35 -17.21
C MET A 18 -28.96 -1.74 -18.28
N SER A 19 -30.11 -2.37 -18.58
CA SER A 19 -31.08 -1.88 -19.54
C SER A 19 -32.20 -1.01 -18.94
N GLN A 20 -32.13 -0.67 -17.63
CA GLN A 20 -33.03 0.29 -17.00
C GLN A 20 -32.33 1.64 -16.71
N PRO A 21 -32.17 2.50 -17.72
CA PRO A 21 -31.45 3.78 -17.56
C PRO A 21 -32.22 4.86 -16.80
N HIS A 22 -33.41 4.57 -16.27
CA HIS A 22 -34.38 5.59 -15.87
C HIS A 22 -34.07 6.35 -14.57
N GLU A 23 -33.25 5.82 -13.65
CA GLU A 23 -32.95 6.54 -12.41
C GLU A 23 -31.72 7.44 -12.54
N LEU A 24 -30.69 7.00 -13.24
CA LEU A 24 -29.51 7.81 -13.51
C LEU A 24 -29.86 9.03 -14.37
N ASP A 25 -30.72 8.85 -15.40
CA ASP A 25 -31.16 9.95 -16.24
C ASP A 25 -31.97 11.00 -15.48
N ARG A 26 -32.82 10.57 -14.51
CA ARG A 26 -33.57 11.50 -13.65
C ARG A 26 -32.69 12.28 -12.67
N LEU A 27 -31.63 11.67 -12.15
CA LEU A 27 -30.67 12.33 -11.26
C LEU A 27 -29.77 13.29 -12.04
N MET A 28 -29.34 12.89 -13.23
CA MET A 28 -28.49 13.72 -14.07
C MET A 28 -29.23 14.95 -14.62
N GLN A 29 -30.54 14.83 -14.92
CA GLN A 29 -31.38 15.97 -15.33
C GLN A 29 -31.58 17.04 -14.25
N ARG A 30 -31.28 16.73 -12.99
CA ARG A 30 -31.34 17.68 -11.85
C ARG A 30 -30.06 18.48 -11.66
N LEU A 31 -28.99 18.16 -12.37
CA LEU A 31 -27.72 18.88 -12.25
C LEU A 31 -27.76 20.18 -13.08
N PRO A 32 -27.32 21.31 -12.50
CA PRO A 32 -27.37 22.62 -13.20
C PRO A 32 -26.46 22.70 -14.43
N PHE A 33 -25.64 21.68 -14.71
CA PHE A 33 -24.73 21.60 -15.84
C PHE A 33 -25.13 20.55 -16.89
N TRP A 34 -26.36 20.05 -16.83
CA TRP A 34 -26.85 18.98 -17.70
C TRP A 34 -26.67 19.26 -19.20
N GLU A 35 -27.00 20.47 -19.64
CA GLU A 35 -26.87 20.87 -21.05
C GLU A 35 -25.43 20.82 -21.57
N THR A 36 -24.45 21.02 -20.69
CA THR A 36 -23.01 20.95 -21.05
C THR A 36 -22.48 19.51 -21.14
N ILE A 37 -23.10 18.58 -20.41
CA ILE A 37 -22.66 17.17 -20.32
C ILE A 37 -23.35 16.30 -21.38
N GLN A 38 -24.52 16.70 -21.85
CA GLN A 38 -25.32 15.96 -22.82
C GLN A 38 -24.56 15.50 -24.08
N PRO A 39 -23.66 16.31 -24.69
CA PRO A 39 -22.87 15.87 -25.85
C PRO A 39 -21.86 14.78 -25.55
N TYR A 40 -21.50 14.60 -24.27
CA TYR A 40 -20.49 13.62 -23.81
C TYR A 40 -21.11 12.40 -23.14
N GLN A 41 -22.43 12.30 -23.08
CA GLN A 41 -23.15 11.22 -22.38
C GLN A 41 -22.78 9.85 -22.93
N GLU A 42 -22.77 9.67 -24.25
CA GLU A 42 -22.36 8.41 -24.87
C GLU A 42 -20.88 8.08 -24.60
N LEU A 43 -20.02 9.07 -24.60
CA LEU A 43 -18.60 8.88 -24.31
C LEU A 43 -18.40 8.50 -22.84
N ILE A 44 -19.11 9.16 -21.91
CA ILE A 44 -19.04 8.88 -20.48
C ILE A 44 -19.60 7.49 -20.16
N SER A 45 -20.75 7.13 -20.72
CA SER A 45 -21.36 5.81 -20.50
C SER A 45 -20.50 4.68 -21.08
N THR A 46 -19.93 4.88 -22.27
CA THR A 46 -19.01 3.93 -22.92
C THR A 46 -17.73 3.77 -22.09
N LYS A 47 -17.14 4.88 -21.63
CA LYS A 47 -15.95 4.84 -20.79
C LYS A 47 -16.21 4.26 -19.42
N ALA A 48 -17.35 4.54 -18.82
CA ALA A 48 -17.78 3.93 -17.55
C ALA A 48 -17.99 2.41 -17.70
N ALA A 49 -18.64 1.96 -18.77
CA ALA A 49 -18.83 0.55 -19.08
C ALA A 49 -17.49 -0.17 -19.35
N GLU A 50 -16.59 0.47 -20.11
CA GLU A 50 -15.25 -0.05 -20.36
C GLU A 50 -14.45 -0.17 -19.05
N PHE A 51 -14.51 0.84 -18.20
CA PHE A 51 -13.86 0.83 -16.88
C PHE A 51 -14.45 -0.23 -15.95
N ALA A 52 -15.78 -0.34 -15.88
CA ALA A 52 -16.46 -1.39 -15.12
C ALA A 52 -16.11 -2.79 -15.64
N GLY A 53 -16.03 -2.99 -16.95
CA GLY A 53 -15.57 -4.23 -17.57
C GLY A 53 -14.13 -4.59 -17.20
N ARG A 54 -13.22 -3.61 -17.23
CA ARG A 54 -11.82 -3.80 -16.81
C ARG A 54 -11.70 -4.15 -15.33
N LEU A 55 -12.47 -3.47 -14.46
CA LEU A 55 -12.53 -3.81 -13.04
C LEU A 55 -13.09 -5.21 -12.81
N GLY A 56 -14.16 -5.60 -13.50
CA GLY A 56 -14.73 -6.95 -13.45
C GLY A 56 -13.70 -8.01 -13.84
N THR A 57 -12.97 -7.80 -14.94
CA THR A 57 -11.91 -8.69 -15.40
C THR A 57 -10.78 -8.76 -14.37
N LEU A 58 -10.40 -7.64 -13.78
CA LEU A 58 -9.36 -7.59 -12.75
C LEU A 58 -9.77 -8.36 -11.50
N LEU A 59 -11.01 -8.19 -11.03
CA LEU A 59 -11.55 -8.95 -9.89
C LEU A 59 -11.58 -10.46 -10.16
N VAL A 60 -12.06 -10.88 -11.33
CA VAL A 60 -12.07 -12.29 -11.74
C VAL A 60 -10.65 -12.84 -11.80
N THR A 61 -9.70 -12.07 -12.34
CA THR A 61 -8.29 -12.44 -12.42
C THR A 61 -7.67 -12.58 -11.03
N LEU A 62 -7.97 -11.66 -10.11
CA LEU A 62 -7.50 -11.71 -8.72
C LEU A 62 -8.06 -12.93 -7.98
N VAL A 63 -9.35 -13.24 -8.12
CA VAL A 63 -9.97 -14.44 -7.52
C VAL A 63 -9.38 -15.71 -8.11
N ALA A 64 -9.19 -15.77 -9.42
CA ALA A 64 -8.56 -16.91 -10.09
C ALA A 64 -7.07 -17.08 -9.74
N ALA A 65 -6.34 -15.99 -9.54
CA ALA A 65 -4.96 -15.98 -9.07
C ALA A 65 -4.87 -16.44 -7.61
N ALA A 66 -5.77 -15.98 -6.74
CA ALA A 66 -5.88 -16.42 -5.35
C ALA A 66 -6.13 -17.93 -5.25
N SER A 67 -7.01 -18.48 -6.08
CA SER A 67 -7.32 -19.92 -6.08
C SER A 67 -6.13 -20.79 -6.53
N ARG A 68 -5.37 -20.31 -7.51
CA ARG A 68 -4.19 -21.05 -8.03
C ARG A 68 -2.96 -20.89 -7.16
N GLY A 69 -2.90 -19.82 -6.39
CA GLY A 69 -1.76 -19.49 -5.52
C GLY A 69 -1.83 -20.08 -4.10
N THR A 70 -2.89 -20.82 -3.75
CA THR A 70 -3.10 -21.28 -2.37
C THR A 70 -1.95 -22.13 -1.83
N ALA A 71 -1.48 -23.10 -2.57
CA ALA A 71 -0.36 -23.94 -2.15
C ALA A 71 0.95 -23.14 -2.05
N ALA A 72 1.21 -22.29 -3.04
CA ALA A 72 2.37 -21.40 -3.03
C ALA A 72 2.28 -20.38 -1.87
N PHE A 73 1.10 -19.85 -1.58
CA PHE A 73 0.88 -18.95 -0.44
C PHE A 73 1.24 -19.63 0.89
N PHE A 74 0.73 -20.84 1.14
CA PHE A 74 1.04 -21.57 2.37
C PHE A 74 2.52 -21.94 2.45
N PHE A 75 3.13 -22.30 1.33
CA PHE A 75 4.58 -22.56 1.29
C PHE A 75 5.38 -21.29 1.62
N HIS A 76 5.08 -20.16 1.00
CA HIS A 76 5.77 -18.89 1.31
C HIS A 76 5.51 -18.42 2.74
N LEU A 77 4.27 -18.58 3.24
CA LEU A 77 3.93 -18.30 4.63
C LEU A 77 4.74 -19.18 5.59
N PHE A 78 4.87 -20.47 5.31
CA PHE A 78 5.69 -21.38 6.11
C PHE A 78 7.16 -20.95 6.12
N VAL A 79 7.74 -20.68 4.95
CA VAL A 79 9.13 -20.22 4.84
C VAL A 79 9.32 -18.90 5.59
N MET A 80 8.38 -17.97 5.46
CA MET A 80 8.41 -16.68 6.18
C MET A 80 8.40 -16.88 7.70
N LEU A 81 7.47 -17.69 8.21
CA LEU A 81 7.35 -17.96 9.65
C LEU A 81 8.57 -18.70 10.17
N TYR A 82 9.10 -19.65 9.40
CA TYR A 82 10.31 -20.39 9.72
C TYR A 82 11.52 -19.47 9.80
N ALA A 83 11.72 -18.63 8.79
CA ALA A 83 12.81 -17.63 8.76
C ALA A 83 12.67 -16.65 9.94
N MET A 84 11.46 -16.14 10.19
CA MET A 84 11.17 -15.25 11.32
C MET A 84 11.52 -15.89 12.65
N PHE A 85 11.15 -17.16 12.86
CA PHE A 85 11.51 -17.91 14.06
C PHE A 85 13.04 -17.97 14.26
N TYR A 86 13.79 -18.32 13.22
CA TYR A 86 15.24 -18.35 13.28
C TYR A 86 15.88 -16.99 13.54
N PHE A 87 15.38 -15.94 12.90
CA PHE A 87 15.86 -14.57 13.14
C PHE A 87 15.57 -14.09 14.58
N LEU A 88 14.45 -14.49 15.16
CA LEU A 88 14.13 -14.16 16.56
C LEU A 88 15.00 -14.96 17.55
N CYS A 89 15.27 -16.23 17.28
CA CYS A 89 16.08 -17.09 18.14
C CYS A 89 17.59 -16.85 18.01
N GLN A 90 18.08 -16.61 16.82
CA GLN A 90 19.52 -16.57 16.51
C GLN A 90 19.99 -15.19 15.98
N GLY A 91 19.10 -14.18 16.01
CA GLY A 91 19.41 -12.85 15.50
C GLY A 91 20.70 -12.23 16.05
N PRO A 92 20.94 -12.24 17.38
CA PRO A 92 22.19 -11.72 17.93
C PRO A 92 23.44 -12.41 17.40
N ALA A 93 23.44 -13.76 17.36
CA ALA A 93 24.57 -14.52 16.83
C ALA A 93 24.82 -14.28 15.33
N LEU A 94 23.74 -14.10 14.57
CA LEU A 94 23.82 -13.76 13.14
C LEU A 94 24.40 -12.36 12.94
N LEU A 95 23.97 -11.38 13.73
CA LEU A 95 24.51 -10.01 13.71
C LEU A 95 26.00 -9.99 14.06
N ASP A 96 26.42 -10.73 15.11
CA ASP A 96 27.84 -10.84 15.47
C ASP A 96 28.67 -11.47 14.35
N THR A 97 28.11 -12.46 13.68
CA THR A 97 28.74 -13.10 12.54
C THR A 97 28.89 -12.12 11.37
N LEU A 98 27.81 -11.37 11.03
CA LEU A 98 27.84 -10.36 9.99
C LEU A 98 28.82 -9.22 10.32
N LYS A 99 28.85 -8.74 11.56
CA LYS A 99 29.83 -7.75 12.02
C LYS A 99 31.25 -8.26 11.84
N ARG A 100 31.51 -9.53 12.16
CA ARG A 100 32.81 -10.17 12.03
C ARG A 100 33.27 -10.27 10.57
N TYR A 101 32.38 -10.55 9.62
CA TYR A 101 32.69 -10.57 8.19
C TYR A 101 32.80 -9.18 7.55
N ALA A 102 32.25 -8.16 8.19
CA ALA A 102 32.34 -6.78 7.72
C ALA A 102 33.67 -6.07 8.13
N LEU A 103 34.74 -6.84 8.32
CA LEU A 103 36.06 -6.33 8.73
C LEU A 103 36.66 -5.24 7.81
N TRP A 104 36.21 -5.19 6.55
CA TRP A 104 36.61 -4.17 5.59
C TRP A 104 36.05 -2.76 5.89
N LEU A 105 35.06 -2.65 6.78
CA LEU A 105 34.48 -1.39 7.25
C LEU A 105 35.30 -0.70 8.36
N ALA A 106 36.45 -1.25 8.77
CA ALA A 106 37.46 -0.62 9.60
C ALA A 106 36.95 0.31 10.72
N GLY A 107 36.16 -0.21 11.67
CA GLY A 107 35.65 0.57 12.82
C GLY A 107 34.30 1.25 12.55
N ALA A 108 33.85 1.38 11.31
CA ALA A 108 32.56 1.98 10.94
C ALA A 108 31.39 0.99 10.99
N GLN A 109 31.67 -0.28 11.29
CA GLN A 109 30.67 -1.36 11.32
C GLN A 109 29.46 -1.01 12.20
N GLU A 110 29.74 -0.51 13.39
CA GLU A 110 28.72 -0.21 14.39
C GLU A 110 27.77 0.88 13.90
N ARG A 111 28.31 1.96 13.36
CA ARG A 111 27.53 3.07 12.76
C ARG A 111 26.61 2.59 11.64
N VAL A 112 27.09 1.72 10.74
CA VAL A 112 26.31 1.17 9.62
C VAL A 112 25.19 0.26 10.12
N PHE A 113 25.50 -0.65 11.05
CA PHE A 113 24.50 -1.57 11.61
C PHE A 113 23.46 -0.84 12.44
N ASP A 114 23.86 0.11 13.28
CA ASP A 114 22.94 0.91 14.09
C ASP A 114 22.01 1.74 13.20
N ARG A 115 22.55 2.36 12.16
CA ARG A 115 21.74 3.10 11.20
C ARG A 115 20.72 2.20 10.50
N ALA A 116 21.14 1.01 10.05
CA ALA A 116 20.24 0.03 9.44
C ALA A 116 19.12 -0.40 10.40
N VAL A 117 19.43 -0.62 11.68
CA VAL A 117 18.45 -0.99 12.71
C VAL A 117 17.49 0.16 12.99
N VAL A 118 17.99 1.39 13.16
CA VAL A 118 17.15 2.58 13.40
C VAL A 118 16.17 2.80 12.27
N VAL A 119 16.65 2.80 11.02
CA VAL A 119 15.80 2.99 9.84
C VAL A 119 14.80 1.86 9.66
N SER A 120 15.21 0.60 9.86
CA SER A 120 14.29 -0.54 9.80
C SER A 120 13.17 -0.42 10.84
N ARG A 121 13.51 -0.09 12.08
CA ARG A 121 12.56 0.10 13.17
C ARG A 121 11.60 1.25 12.90
N ALA A 122 12.12 2.41 12.46
CA ALA A 122 11.32 3.57 12.11
C ALA A 122 10.35 3.26 10.97
N THR A 123 10.81 2.58 9.92
CA THR A 123 9.99 2.21 8.75
C THR A 123 8.89 1.23 9.14
N ILE A 124 9.20 0.17 9.89
CA ILE A 124 8.20 -0.82 10.32
C ILE A 124 7.17 -0.16 11.25
N LYS A 125 7.63 0.59 12.27
CA LYS A 125 6.76 1.30 13.20
C LYS A 125 5.87 2.31 12.46
N GLY A 126 6.47 3.10 11.56
CA GLY A 126 5.75 4.07 10.72
C GLY A 126 4.68 3.39 9.88
N THR A 127 5.00 2.31 9.18
CA THR A 127 4.05 1.56 8.36
C THR A 127 2.88 1.01 9.18
N LEU A 128 3.14 0.46 10.38
CA LEU A 128 2.09 -0.03 11.26
C LEU A 128 1.18 1.08 11.76
N VAL A 129 1.73 2.21 12.19
CA VAL A 129 0.95 3.36 12.67
C VAL A 129 0.10 3.93 11.53
N ILE A 130 0.69 4.14 10.36
CA ILE A 130 -0.04 4.61 9.17
C ILE A 130 -1.17 3.64 8.84
N GLY A 131 -0.90 2.33 8.84
CA GLY A 131 -1.90 1.31 8.58
C GLY A 131 -3.09 1.36 9.53
N ILE A 132 -2.83 1.49 10.82
CA ILE A 132 -3.90 1.63 11.83
C ILE A 132 -4.71 2.89 11.58
N VAL A 133 -4.07 4.03 11.33
CA VAL A 133 -4.76 5.30 11.06
C VAL A 133 -5.60 5.21 9.80
N GLN A 134 -5.07 4.69 8.71
CA GLN A 134 -5.82 4.48 7.46
C GLN A 134 -6.98 3.51 7.62
N GLY A 135 -6.78 2.43 8.38
CA GLY A 135 -7.84 1.47 8.70
C GLY A 135 -8.97 2.10 9.52
N VAL A 136 -8.64 2.90 10.52
CA VAL A 136 -9.64 3.63 11.33
C VAL A 136 -10.38 4.65 10.46
N LEU A 137 -9.67 5.48 9.70
CA LEU A 137 -10.29 6.50 8.84
C LEU A 137 -11.14 5.87 7.72
N GLY A 138 -10.67 4.77 7.12
CA GLY A 138 -11.41 4.03 6.11
C GLY A 138 -12.66 3.35 6.70
N GLY A 139 -12.52 2.72 7.86
CA GLY A 139 -13.64 2.14 8.60
C GLY A 139 -14.69 3.17 9.01
N LEU A 140 -14.27 4.34 9.50
CA LEU A 140 -15.17 5.46 9.81
C LEU A 140 -15.91 5.95 8.54
N GLY A 141 -15.20 6.04 7.39
CA GLY A 141 -15.83 6.36 6.12
C GLY A 141 -16.90 5.34 5.74
N PHE A 142 -16.59 4.05 5.82
CA PHE A 142 -17.57 2.98 5.54
C PHE A 142 -18.77 3.01 6.48
N TRP A 143 -18.55 3.24 7.76
CA TRP A 143 -19.62 3.38 8.74
C TRP A 143 -20.51 4.59 8.46
N PHE A 144 -19.89 5.74 8.16
CA PHE A 144 -20.63 6.99 7.91
C PHE A 144 -21.48 6.93 6.64
N PHE A 145 -21.00 6.25 5.60
CA PHE A 145 -21.70 6.11 4.33
C PHE A 145 -22.53 4.82 4.22
N GLY A 146 -22.77 4.13 5.35
CA GLY A 146 -23.75 3.04 5.43
C GLY A 146 -23.28 1.69 4.89
N ILE A 147 -21.99 1.45 4.74
CA ILE A 147 -21.46 0.13 4.37
C ILE A 147 -21.44 -0.79 5.61
N GLU A 148 -22.13 -1.92 5.52
CA GLU A 148 -22.17 -2.92 6.58
C GLU A 148 -20.79 -3.54 6.82
N GLY A 149 -20.50 -3.89 8.07
CA GLY A 149 -19.21 -4.48 8.44
C GLY A 149 -18.04 -3.48 8.40
N ALA A 150 -18.29 -2.18 8.58
CA ALA A 150 -17.28 -1.12 8.51
C ALA A 150 -16.03 -1.38 9.34
N ALA A 151 -16.16 -1.96 10.54
CA ALA A 151 -15.02 -2.32 11.40
C ALA A 151 -14.17 -3.43 10.78
N PHE A 152 -14.79 -4.44 10.18
CA PHE A 152 -14.08 -5.51 9.47
C PHE A 152 -13.31 -4.94 8.27
N TRP A 153 -13.97 -4.15 7.43
CA TRP A 153 -13.33 -3.53 6.28
C TRP A 153 -12.24 -2.54 6.66
N GLY A 154 -12.41 -1.82 7.77
CA GLY A 154 -11.36 -0.98 8.35
C GLY A 154 -10.13 -1.79 8.76
N ALA A 155 -10.32 -2.94 9.41
CA ALA A 155 -9.21 -3.84 9.73
C ALA A 155 -8.51 -4.40 8.48
N VAL A 156 -9.28 -4.76 7.45
CA VAL A 156 -8.73 -5.19 6.16
C VAL A 156 -7.95 -4.06 5.49
N MET A 157 -8.45 -2.81 5.53
CA MET A 157 -7.73 -1.64 5.04
C MET A 157 -6.43 -1.39 5.80
N ALA A 158 -6.41 -1.57 7.12
CA ALA A 158 -5.19 -1.45 7.92
C ALA A 158 -4.10 -2.42 7.47
N ILE A 159 -4.46 -3.65 7.15
CA ILE A 159 -3.52 -4.66 6.62
C ILE A 159 -3.12 -4.32 5.17
N ALA A 160 -4.10 -3.99 4.33
CA ALA A 160 -3.87 -3.68 2.92
C ALA A 160 -2.99 -2.43 2.75
N SER A 161 -3.08 -1.45 3.64
CA SER A 161 -2.30 -0.20 3.62
C SER A 161 -0.79 -0.42 3.76
N MET A 162 -0.35 -1.62 4.16
CA MET A 162 1.08 -1.98 4.08
C MET A 162 1.63 -1.88 2.66
N LEU A 163 0.76 -1.95 1.63
CA LEU A 163 1.11 -1.68 0.25
C LEU A 163 0.81 -0.20 -0.05
N PRO A 164 1.83 0.69 -0.16
CA PRO A 164 1.59 2.11 -0.41
C PRO A 164 0.82 2.33 -1.70
N VAL A 165 0.03 3.41 -1.74
CA VAL A 165 -0.74 3.88 -2.90
C VAL A 165 -1.89 2.94 -3.29
N VAL A 166 -1.65 1.63 -3.36
CA VAL A 166 -2.61 0.65 -3.88
C VAL A 166 -3.43 0.01 -2.78
N GLY A 167 -2.86 -0.17 -1.58
CA GLY A 167 -3.43 -1.01 -0.54
C GLY A 167 -4.86 -0.63 -0.12
N THR A 168 -5.07 0.59 0.32
CA THR A 168 -6.41 1.04 0.73
C THR A 168 -7.37 1.17 -0.44
N SER A 169 -6.87 1.49 -1.64
CA SER A 169 -7.68 1.63 -2.86
C SER A 169 -8.36 0.32 -3.26
N LEU A 170 -7.71 -0.82 -3.00
CA LEU A 170 -8.28 -2.15 -3.25
C LEU A 170 -9.56 -2.40 -2.45
N ILE A 171 -9.77 -1.69 -1.35
CA ILE A 171 -10.92 -1.89 -0.47
C ILE A 171 -11.97 -0.79 -0.69
N TRP A 172 -11.57 0.50 -0.71
CA TRP A 172 -12.58 1.56 -0.82
C TRP A 172 -13.15 1.71 -2.23
N ILE A 173 -12.39 1.38 -3.31
CA ILE A 173 -12.93 1.42 -4.68
C ILE A 173 -14.11 0.44 -4.86
N PRO A 174 -14.00 -0.86 -4.49
CA PRO A 174 -15.15 -1.76 -4.47
C PRO A 174 -16.30 -1.27 -3.61
N GLY A 175 -16.01 -0.62 -2.46
CA GLY A 175 -17.03 -0.02 -1.60
C GLY A 175 -17.81 1.10 -2.30
N VAL A 176 -17.13 1.98 -3.03
CA VAL A 176 -17.78 3.02 -3.85
C VAL A 176 -18.63 2.40 -4.95
N ILE A 177 -18.10 1.37 -5.64
CA ILE A 177 -18.85 0.67 -6.71
C ILE A 177 -20.09 -0.01 -6.14
N TYR A 178 -20.01 -0.61 -4.96
CA TYR A 178 -21.14 -1.22 -4.28
C TYR A 178 -22.25 -0.20 -3.99
N LEU A 179 -21.92 0.99 -3.46
CA LEU A 179 -22.87 2.05 -3.20
C LEU A 179 -23.50 2.60 -4.49
N LEU A 180 -22.73 2.72 -5.57
CA LEU A 180 -23.25 3.10 -6.89
C LEU A 180 -24.24 2.05 -7.42
N ALA A 181 -23.91 0.77 -7.29
CA ALA A 181 -24.75 -0.33 -7.74
C ALA A 181 -26.04 -0.46 -6.91
N SER A 182 -26.02 -0.08 -5.62
CA SER A 182 -27.20 -0.03 -4.75
C SER A 182 -28.08 1.22 -4.96
N GLY A 183 -27.70 2.13 -5.88
CA GLY A 183 -28.47 3.34 -6.20
C GLY A 183 -28.19 4.52 -5.27
N ASP A 184 -27.33 4.39 -4.26
CA ASP A 184 -26.97 5.49 -3.36
C ASP A 184 -25.76 6.29 -3.88
N THR A 185 -26.02 7.08 -4.90
CA THR A 185 -24.98 7.92 -5.56
C THR A 185 -24.40 8.97 -4.60
N THR A 186 -25.20 9.45 -3.64
CA THR A 186 -24.75 10.48 -2.69
C THR A 186 -23.70 9.91 -1.74
N SER A 187 -23.97 8.77 -1.14
CA SER A 187 -23.01 8.08 -0.27
C SER A 187 -21.77 7.60 -1.05
N ALA A 188 -21.96 7.16 -2.30
CA ALA A 188 -20.85 6.77 -3.16
C ALA A 188 -19.89 7.93 -3.44
N LEU A 189 -20.40 9.11 -3.81
CA LEU A 189 -19.58 10.31 -4.03
C LEU A 189 -18.93 10.79 -2.72
N GLY A 190 -19.65 10.75 -1.62
CA GLY A 190 -19.13 11.09 -0.31
C GLY A 190 -17.98 10.18 0.10
N LEU A 191 -18.14 8.86 -0.06
CA LEU A 191 -17.11 7.87 0.23
C LEU A 191 -15.89 8.03 -0.70
N LEU A 192 -16.11 8.29 -1.99
CA LEU A 192 -15.05 8.57 -2.96
C LEU A 192 -14.21 9.76 -2.51
N LEU A 193 -14.84 10.90 -2.20
CA LEU A 193 -14.14 12.11 -1.79
C LEU A 193 -13.42 11.90 -0.45
N TRP A 194 -14.08 11.29 0.54
CA TRP A 194 -13.46 10.95 1.82
C TRP A 194 -12.21 10.08 1.65
N SER A 195 -12.33 9.00 0.88
CA SER A 195 -11.24 8.05 0.70
C SER A 195 -10.10 8.63 -0.13
N ALA A 196 -10.40 9.34 -1.23
CA ALA A 196 -9.39 9.92 -2.10
C ALA A 196 -8.65 11.10 -1.44
N ILE A 197 -9.36 11.94 -0.67
CA ILE A 197 -8.77 13.15 -0.06
C ILE A 197 -8.14 12.83 1.30
N ILE A 198 -8.83 12.08 2.16
CA ILE A 198 -8.37 11.85 3.52
C ILE A 198 -7.57 10.56 3.63
N VAL A 199 -8.19 9.41 3.30
CA VAL A 199 -7.56 8.11 3.54
C VAL A 199 -6.30 7.92 2.70
N SER A 200 -6.34 8.29 1.41
CA SER A 200 -5.20 8.11 0.50
C SER A 200 -4.07 9.11 0.73
N ASN A 201 -4.35 10.30 1.27
CA ASN A 201 -3.32 11.31 1.50
C ASN A 201 -2.69 11.27 2.88
N ILE A 202 -3.28 10.56 3.84
CA ILE A 202 -2.73 10.48 5.19
C ILE A 202 -1.33 9.85 5.22
N ASP A 203 -1.05 8.93 4.30
CA ASP A 203 0.26 8.31 4.13
C ASP A 203 1.33 9.37 3.77
N ASN A 204 1.02 10.28 2.87
CA ASN A 204 1.93 11.34 2.44
C ASN A 204 2.25 12.35 3.57
N VAL A 205 1.37 12.49 4.56
CA VAL A 205 1.56 13.36 5.71
C VAL A 205 2.29 12.64 6.85
N LEU A 206 1.86 11.42 7.17
CA LEU A 206 2.38 10.69 8.32
C LEU A 206 3.74 10.04 8.05
N ARG A 207 4.03 9.63 6.82
CA ARG A 207 5.30 8.95 6.48
C ARG A 207 6.52 9.84 6.76
N PRO A 208 6.62 11.10 6.33
CA PRO A 208 7.74 11.98 6.68
C PRO A 208 7.85 12.19 8.20
N ILE A 209 6.72 12.34 8.90
CA ILE A 209 6.70 12.57 10.35
C ILE A 209 7.21 11.36 11.13
N LEU A 210 6.81 10.15 10.71
CA LEU A 210 7.11 8.91 11.46
C LEU A 210 8.44 8.27 11.07
N VAL A 211 8.87 8.46 9.84
CA VAL A 211 10.10 7.85 9.31
C VAL A 211 11.22 8.90 9.20
N GLY A 212 10.92 10.12 8.75
CA GLY A 212 11.91 11.16 8.53
C GLY A 212 12.50 11.72 9.82
N GLY A 213 11.73 11.83 10.91
CA GLY A 213 12.17 12.42 12.18
C GLY A 213 13.29 11.66 12.87
N ASP A 214 13.30 10.34 12.79
CA ASP A 214 14.28 9.48 13.46
C ASP A 214 15.49 9.12 12.58
N THR A 215 15.45 9.42 11.25
CA THR A 215 16.43 8.89 10.31
C THR A 215 17.43 9.91 9.78
N GLU A 216 17.27 11.22 10.03
CA GLU A 216 18.08 12.32 9.48
C GLU A 216 18.30 12.23 7.95
N MET A 217 17.40 11.52 7.25
CA MET A 217 17.45 11.36 5.79
C MET A 217 16.55 12.40 5.12
N PRO A 218 16.98 12.98 4.00
CA PRO A 218 16.13 13.84 3.20
C PRO A 218 14.86 13.08 2.75
N ASP A 219 13.69 13.69 2.88
CA ASP A 219 12.39 13.08 2.53
C ASP A 219 12.35 12.54 1.09
N LEU A 220 13.01 13.26 0.17
CA LEU A 220 13.12 12.85 -1.23
C LEU A 220 13.87 11.51 -1.37
N LEU A 221 14.93 11.30 -0.58
CA LEU A 221 15.70 10.06 -0.60
C LEU A 221 14.88 8.89 -0.04
N VAL A 222 14.13 9.13 1.04
CA VAL A 222 13.19 8.13 1.60
C VAL A 222 12.15 7.75 0.54
N LEU A 223 11.59 8.71 -0.16
CA LEU A 223 10.60 8.48 -1.20
C LEU A 223 11.18 7.67 -2.38
N ILE A 224 12.30 8.11 -2.94
CA ILE A 224 12.94 7.42 -4.09
C ILE A 224 13.36 6.01 -3.70
N SER A 225 13.95 5.83 -2.52
CA SER A 225 14.40 4.52 -2.06
C SER A 225 13.23 3.56 -1.77
N THR A 226 12.12 4.08 -1.26
CA THR A 226 10.90 3.30 -1.03
C THR A 226 10.30 2.80 -2.35
N PHE A 227 10.13 3.69 -3.34
CA PHE A 227 9.60 3.29 -4.65
C PHE A 227 10.57 2.44 -5.45
N GLY A 228 11.86 2.77 -5.43
CA GLY A 228 12.90 1.94 -6.05
C GLY A 228 12.98 0.56 -5.42
N GLY A 229 12.93 0.49 -4.10
CA GLY A 229 12.87 -0.77 -3.34
C GLY A 229 11.64 -1.59 -3.69
N LEU A 230 10.46 -0.96 -3.75
CA LEU A 230 9.20 -1.62 -4.14
C LEU A 230 9.29 -2.22 -5.54
N GLY A 231 9.92 -1.50 -6.49
CA GLY A 231 10.10 -1.97 -7.86
C GLY A 231 11.07 -3.16 -7.98
N MET A 232 12.11 -3.21 -7.13
CA MET A 232 13.14 -4.27 -7.17
C MET A 232 12.79 -5.48 -6.31
N PHE A 233 12.25 -5.27 -5.12
CA PHE A 233 12.06 -6.29 -4.08
C PHE A 233 10.57 -6.54 -3.75
N GLY A 234 9.64 -5.92 -4.49
CA GLY A 234 8.21 -6.00 -4.19
C GLY A 234 7.89 -5.46 -2.80
N GLY A 235 6.94 -6.07 -2.09
CA GLY A 235 6.51 -5.60 -0.76
C GLY A 235 7.62 -5.47 0.28
N ALA A 236 8.64 -6.34 0.24
CA ALA A 236 9.80 -6.24 1.13
C ALA A 236 10.64 -4.97 0.87
N GLY A 237 10.59 -4.44 -0.35
CA GLY A 237 11.30 -3.23 -0.76
C GLY A 237 10.89 -1.96 -0.01
N LEU A 238 9.71 -1.96 0.62
CA LEU A 238 9.26 -0.87 1.50
C LEU A 238 10.19 -0.64 2.69
N VAL A 239 10.79 -1.71 3.19
CA VAL A 239 11.75 -1.66 4.30
C VAL A 239 13.18 -1.69 3.76
N VAL A 240 13.45 -2.59 2.83
CA VAL A 240 14.81 -2.79 2.27
C VAL A 240 15.30 -1.53 1.53
N GLY A 241 14.43 -0.84 0.80
CA GLY A 241 14.79 0.37 0.06
C GLY A 241 15.37 1.48 0.95
N PRO A 242 14.61 1.99 1.92
CA PRO A 242 15.11 2.99 2.88
C PRO A 242 16.34 2.53 3.66
N VAL A 243 16.41 1.26 4.06
CA VAL A 243 17.59 0.72 4.77
C VAL A 243 18.84 0.75 3.89
N LEU A 244 18.73 0.32 2.63
CA LEU A 244 19.86 0.38 1.69
C LEU A 244 20.32 1.81 1.43
N ALA A 245 19.35 2.75 1.29
CA ALA A 245 19.69 4.16 1.11
C ALA A 245 20.40 4.74 2.34
N ALA A 246 19.93 4.42 3.55
CA ALA A 246 20.55 4.85 4.79
C ALA A 246 21.97 4.31 4.94
N VAL A 247 22.15 3.01 4.70
CA VAL A 247 23.49 2.38 4.72
C VAL A 247 24.41 3.02 3.70
N THR A 248 23.92 3.27 2.49
CA THR A 248 24.72 3.93 1.43
C THR A 248 25.13 5.34 1.84
N MET A 249 24.22 6.14 2.41
CA MET A 249 24.54 7.47 2.93
C MET A 249 25.63 7.39 4.01
N THR A 250 25.46 6.52 4.99
CA THR A 250 26.44 6.34 6.07
C THR A 250 27.80 5.93 5.53
N LEU A 251 27.86 5.05 4.54
CA LEU A 251 29.12 4.66 3.88
C LEU A 251 29.78 5.83 3.14
N LEU A 252 28.98 6.67 2.46
CA LEU A 252 29.48 7.88 1.79
C LEU A 252 29.99 8.91 2.79
N GLU A 253 29.32 9.11 3.91
CA GLU A 253 29.78 9.99 5.00
C GLU A 253 31.11 9.52 5.57
N ILE A 254 31.23 8.22 5.88
CA ILE A 254 32.49 7.63 6.36
C ILE A 254 33.60 7.78 5.34
N ALA A 255 33.30 7.49 4.06
CA ALA A 255 34.32 7.65 2.99
C ALA A 255 34.75 9.12 2.86
N TYR A 256 33.80 10.07 2.94
CA TYR A 256 34.12 11.49 2.90
C TYR A 256 34.98 11.93 4.10
N GLU A 257 34.65 11.50 5.32
CA GLU A 257 35.41 11.79 6.53
C GLU A 257 36.85 11.24 6.43
N THR A 258 37.00 10.00 5.98
CA THR A 258 38.30 9.34 5.82
C THR A 258 39.18 10.01 4.75
N LEU A 259 38.57 10.46 3.64
CA LEU A 259 39.32 11.15 2.56
C LEU A 259 39.71 12.57 2.96
N ARG A 260 38.92 13.25 3.81
CA ARG A 260 39.17 14.62 4.23
C ARG A 260 40.28 14.73 5.29
N ASP A 261 40.35 13.76 6.19
CA ASP A 261 41.36 13.74 7.25
C ASP A 261 41.84 12.30 7.51
N PRO A 262 42.84 11.84 6.71
CA PRO A 262 43.36 10.48 6.83
C PRO A 262 44.06 10.19 8.19
N SER A 263 44.32 11.20 9.00
CA SER A 263 44.96 11.08 10.30
C SER A 263 43.99 10.86 11.47
N LYS A 264 42.69 11.08 11.29
CA LYS A 264 41.70 10.83 12.31
C LYS A 264 41.19 9.39 12.26
N PRO A 265 41.28 8.63 13.36
CA PRO A 265 40.57 7.38 13.46
C PRO A 265 39.06 7.66 13.27
N VAL A 266 38.36 6.73 12.61
CA VAL A 266 36.90 6.81 12.43
C VAL A 266 36.26 7.06 13.82
N PRO A 267 35.50 8.14 14.03
CA PRO A 267 34.99 8.47 15.35
C PRO A 267 34.09 7.33 15.85
N GLU A 268 34.45 6.74 16.97
CA GLU A 268 33.60 5.86 17.75
C GLU A 268 32.43 6.73 18.25
N ASN A 269 31.20 6.20 18.15
CA ASN A 269 30.01 6.90 18.64
C ASN A 269 30.20 7.30 20.10
N GLU A 270 30.13 8.59 20.39
CA GLU A 270 29.86 9.05 21.75
C GLU A 270 28.46 8.55 22.12
N THR A 271 28.39 7.63 23.07
CA THR A 271 27.21 6.98 23.64
C THR A 271 26.24 7.97 24.27
#